data_636150f7a1542e8aee7d0fa8347d4b8b
#
_entry.id   636150f7a1542e8aee7d0fa8347d4b8b
#
_cell.length_a   1.000
_cell.length_b   1.000
_cell.length_c   1.000
_cell.angle_alpha   90.00
_cell.angle_beta   90.00
_cell.angle_gamma   90.00
#
_symmetry.space_group_name_H-M   'P 1'
#
loop_
_entity.id
_entity.type
_entity.pdbx_description
1 polymer ?
#
loop_
_entity_poly.entity_id
_entity_poly.type
_entity_poly.pdbx_seq_one_letter_code
_entity_poly.pdbx_strand_id
1 'polypeptide(L)'
;MRSKHKKFFYTLLFLFFSCLAFGQSTNYVPEDRVAADFTRLLDRPRVAFDGSFQSTKTDSVIIETGFIYSEKDEQVPMLIYKPVTGAKSFPVVIFLHGTGGSKDNEGIINILYQLTRRGIMGVAVDARYHGARIPGGAHASQEYAAAIIKSWSNKDPAHQKHPFFFDTVYDLWRVTDYLITRSDVQADRIGMGGISMGGIETWMAASVDKRIKVVVLDIAAQSFKWSLENNAWQGRVNTIKDAHLLAAKDMGDTAINQQNVKAFWGKLIPGITDEFDCPSMIRLISPRPLLILSTEKDQNCPLPGAKIAYASALESYNLKNAENKLKMDIAPNQPHRSTPEHQQMMLEWFSKWL
;
A
#
# COMPACT_ATOMS: atom_id res chain seq x y z
N MET A 1 6.95 -86.71 4.42
CA MET A 1 7.66 -85.62 3.66
C MET A 1 7.09 -84.28 4.07
N ARG A 2 7.86 -83.48 4.84
CA ARG A 2 7.42 -82.20 5.38
C ARG A 2 7.94 -81.06 4.48
N SER A 3 7.01 -80.29 3.86
CA SER A 3 7.33 -79.06 3.14
C SER A 3 7.44 -77.91 4.12
N LYS A 4 8.60 -77.19 4.13
CA LYS A 4 8.85 -75.99 4.91
C LYS A 4 8.50 -74.75 4.05
N HIS A 5 7.43 -74.04 4.41
CA HIS A 5 7.16 -72.72 3.88
C HIS A 5 8.04 -71.65 4.56
N LYS A 6 8.93 -71.04 3.82
CA LYS A 6 9.66 -69.80 4.23
C LYS A 6 8.76 -68.60 3.99
N LYS A 7 8.37 -67.92 5.07
CA LYS A 7 7.73 -66.58 4.99
C LYS A 7 8.83 -65.53 4.82
N PHE A 8 8.78 -64.81 3.70
CA PHE A 8 9.60 -63.64 3.46
C PHE A 8 8.87 -62.44 4.06
N PHE A 9 9.50 -61.78 5.09
CA PHE A 9 9.05 -60.51 5.65
C PHE A 9 9.68 -59.41 4.84
N TYR A 10 8.89 -58.65 4.07
CA TYR A 10 9.31 -57.38 3.48
C TYR A 10 9.12 -56.27 4.49
N THR A 11 10.23 -55.77 5.06
CA THR A 11 10.24 -54.54 5.86
C THR A 11 10.27 -53.33 4.92
N LEU A 12 9.16 -52.65 4.82
CA LEU A 12 9.04 -51.41 4.05
C LEU A 12 9.64 -50.28 4.87
N LEU A 13 10.84 -49.81 4.50
CA LEU A 13 11.52 -48.70 5.12
C LEU A 13 10.95 -47.39 4.51
N PHE A 14 10.03 -46.70 5.22
CA PHE A 14 9.59 -45.37 4.87
C PHE A 14 10.69 -44.37 5.24
N LEU A 15 11.46 -43.93 4.27
CA LEU A 15 12.33 -42.76 4.38
C LEU A 15 11.47 -41.49 4.35
N PHE A 16 11.23 -40.88 5.50
CA PHE A 16 10.75 -39.51 5.62
C PHE A 16 11.86 -38.56 5.13
N PHE A 17 11.76 -38.11 3.88
CA PHE A 17 12.48 -36.92 3.44
C PHE A 17 11.80 -35.72 4.05
N SER A 18 12.25 -35.25 5.22
CA SER A 18 11.98 -33.92 5.71
C SER A 18 12.74 -32.95 4.80
N CYS A 19 12.05 -32.37 3.82
CA CYS A 19 12.52 -31.18 3.14
C CYS A 19 12.63 -30.04 4.17
N LEU A 20 13.80 -29.91 4.80
CA LEU A 20 14.22 -28.69 5.44
C LEU A 20 14.40 -27.66 4.31
N ALA A 21 13.33 -26.93 4.01
CA ALA A 21 13.44 -25.68 3.28
C ALA A 21 14.25 -24.74 4.19
N PHE A 22 15.56 -24.69 3.98
CA PHE A 22 16.39 -23.60 4.49
C PHE A 22 15.90 -22.33 3.78
N GLY A 23 14.91 -21.65 4.36
CA GLY A 23 14.63 -20.27 4.05
C GLY A 23 15.92 -19.50 4.34
N GLN A 24 16.53 -18.95 3.29
CA GLN A 24 17.58 -17.94 3.47
C GLN A 24 16.95 -16.83 4.31
N SER A 25 17.32 -16.73 5.58
CA SER A 25 17.01 -15.58 6.42
C SER A 25 17.58 -14.36 5.70
N THR A 26 16.74 -13.62 5.03
CA THR A 26 17.13 -12.33 4.46
C THR A 26 17.42 -11.42 5.65
N ASN A 27 18.69 -11.03 5.81
CA ASN A 27 19.11 -10.08 6.83
C ASN A 27 18.54 -8.68 6.49
N TYR A 28 17.27 -8.46 6.83
CA TYR A 28 16.69 -7.14 6.76
C TYR A 28 17.30 -6.22 7.82
N VAL A 29 17.37 -4.93 7.50
CA VAL A 29 17.69 -3.90 8.48
C VAL A 29 16.72 -4.00 9.67
N PRO A 30 17.13 -3.80 10.93
CA PRO A 30 16.25 -3.83 12.10
C PRO A 30 15.01 -2.93 11.94
N GLU A 31 13.84 -3.40 12.41
CA GLU A 31 12.55 -2.72 12.22
C GLU A 31 12.53 -1.28 12.76
N ASP A 32 13.13 -1.06 13.92
CA ASP A 32 13.24 0.25 14.56
C ASP A 32 14.09 1.24 13.75
N ARG A 33 15.18 0.76 13.15
CA ARG A 33 16.02 1.54 12.27
C ARG A 33 15.31 1.91 10.99
N VAL A 34 14.68 0.94 10.30
CA VAL A 34 13.88 1.20 9.08
C VAL A 34 12.80 2.26 9.38
N ALA A 35 12.07 2.11 10.51
CA ALA A 35 11.05 3.06 10.90
C ALA A 35 11.61 4.47 11.14
N ALA A 36 12.74 4.58 11.84
CA ALA A 36 13.38 5.86 12.12
C ALA A 36 13.91 6.54 10.86
N ASP A 37 14.57 5.78 9.99
CA ASP A 37 15.17 6.30 8.75
C ASP A 37 14.09 6.72 7.74
N PHE A 38 13.01 5.94 7.60
CA PHE A 38 11.88 6.32 6.74
C PHE A 38 11.12 7.55 7.27
N THR A 39 10.92 7.64 8.58
CA THR A 39 10.29 8.82 9.20
C THR A 39 11.14 10.07 8.97
N ARG A 40 12.46 9.96 9.13
CA ARG A 40 13.40 11.08 8.90
C ARG A 40 13.42 11.52 7.43
N LEU A 41 13.38 10.57 6.51
CA LEU A 41 13.33 10.85 5.06
C LEU A 41 12.12 11.71 4.68
N LEU A 42 10.98 11.50 5.34
CA LEU A 42 9.73 12.21 5.05
C LEU A 42 9.43 13.32 6.08
N ASP A 43 10.33 13.62 7.00
CA ASP A 43 10.10 14.68 7.99
C ASP A 43 10.00 16.06 7.30
N ARG A 44 8.95 16.78 7.62
CA ARG A 44 8.62 18.09 7.05
C ARG A 44 8.03 19.01 8.11
N PRO A 45 8.19 20.35 7.95
CA PRO A 45 7.54 21.31 8.83
C PRO A 45 6.03 21.09 8.89
N ARG A 46 5.48 20.92 10.09
CA ARG A 46 4.04 20.77 10.31
C ARG A 46 3.36 22.12 10.23
N VAL A 47 2.24 22.18 9.51
CA VAL A 47 1.39 23.36 9.39
C VAL A 47 0.03 23.11 10.08
N ALA A 48 -0.71 24.16 10.38
CA ALA A 48 -2.11 24.06 10.78
C ALA A 48 -2.93 23.39 9.66
N PHE A 49 -3.96 22.67 10.05
CA PHE A 49 -4.80 21.97 9.04
C PHE A 49 -5.61 22.95 8.19
N ASP A 50 -6.08 24.06 8.77
CA ASP A 50 -6.88 25.12 8.13
C ASP A 50 -7.92 24.57 7.15
N GLY A 51 -8.52 23.43 7.53
CA GLY A 51 -9.42 22.67 6.68
C GLY A 51 -10.77 23.32 6.53
N SER A 52 -11.40 23.11 5.37
CA SER A 52 -12.76 23.54 5.10
C SER A 52 -13.57 22.37 4.55
N PHE A 53 -14.75 22.14 5.15
CA PHE A 53 -15.64 21.05 4.76
C PHE A 53 -17.06 21.55 4.58
N GLN A 54 -17.70 21.07 3.51
CA GLN A 54 -19.14 21.18 3.29
C GLN A 54 -19.77 19.85 3.61
N SER A 55 -20.95 19.85 4.24
CA SER A 55 -21.65 18.63 4.65
C SER A 55 -23.03 18.56 4.02
N THR A 56 -23.35 17.40 3.46
CA THR A 56 -24.68 17.04 2.95
C THR A 56 -25.16 15.80 3.68
N LYS A 57 -26.40 15.80 4.14
CA LYS A 57 -27.01 14.66 4.82
C LYS A 57 -28.11 14.06 3.95
N THR A 58 -28.07 12.72 3.80
CA THR A 58 -29.17 11.90 3.28
C THR A 58 -29.77 11.06 4.41
N ASP A 59 -30.76 10.24 4.11
CA ASP A 59 -31.37 9.33 5.10
C ASP A 59 -30.39 8.28 5.65
N SER A 60 -29.36 7.92 4.87
CA SER A 60 -28.44 6.81 5.17
C SER A 60 -27.00 7.21 5.43
N VAL A 61 -26.56 8.38 4.96
CA VAL A 61 -25.17 8.82 5.05
C VAL A 61 -25.05 10.34 5.17
N ILE A 62 -24.05 10.80 5.94
CA ILE A 62 -23.57 12.17 5.92
C ILE A 62 -22.31 12.18 5.06
N ILE A 63 -22.28 13.05 4.06
CA ILE A 63 -21.15 13.22 3.14
C ILE A 63 -20.49 14.56 3.44
N GLU A 64 -19.22 14.54 3.79
CA GLU A 64 -18.40 15.75 3.96
C GLU A 64 -17.38 15.80 2.81
N THR A 65 -17.36 16.90 2.09
CA THR A 65 -16.39 17.18 1.03
C THR A 65 -15.59 18.40 1.40
N GLY A 66 -14.27 18.32 1.34
CA GLY A 66 -13.41 19.42 1.73
C GLY A 66 -11.94 19.09 1.59
N PHE A 67 -11.12 19.78 2.35
CA PHE A 67 -9.67 19.57 2.34
C PHE A 67 -9.06 19.96 3.69
N ILE A 68 -7.83 19.51 3.91
CA ILE A 68 -6.90 20.01 4.92
C ILE A 68 -5.59 20.43 4.25
N TYR A 69 -4.75 21.19 4.94
CA TYR A 69 -3.37 21.44 4.51
C TYR A 69 -2.41 20.42 5.17
N SER A 70 -1.63 19.74 4.36
CA SER A 70 -0.52 18.90 4.82
C SER A 70 0.81 19.67 4.91
N GLU A 71 1.04 20.57 3.96
CA GLU A 71 2.14 21.53 3.89
C GLU A 71 1.56 22.93 3.57
N LYS A 72 2.38 23.97 3.63
CA LYS A 72 1.93 25.37 3.49
C LYS A 72 1.03 25.64 2.28
N ASP A 73 1.34 25.03 1.13
CA ASP A 73 0.63 25.27 -0.12
C ASP A 73 0.03 23.96 -0.70
N GLU A 74 -0.06 22.90 0.12
CA GLU A 74 -0.52 21.59 -0.31
C GLU A 74 -1.82 21.20 0.37
N GLN A 75 -2.91 21.36 -0.36
CA GLN A 75 -4.21 20.84 0.05
C GLN A 75 -4.32 19.34 -0.17
N VAL A 76 -4.88 18.63 0.80
CA VAL A 76 -5.30 17.23 0.67
C VAL A 76 -6.81 17.20 0.57
N PRO A 77 -7.38 17.12 -0.63
CA PRO A 77 -8.82 16.99 -0.82
C PRO A 77 -9.32 15.67 -0.23
N MET A 78 -10.42 15.74 0.50
CA MET A 78 -10.99 14.62 1.24
C MET A 78 -12.47 14.48 0.91
N LEU A 79 -12.92 13.21 0.88
CA LEU A 79 -14.31 12.82 0.83
C LEU A 79 -14.57 11.90 2.02
N ILE A 80 -15.50 12.27 2.89
CA ILE A 80 -15.82 11.55 4.12
C ILE A 80 -17.27 11.08 4.06
N TYR A 81 -17.47 9.79 4.21
CA TYR A 81 -18.77 9.15 4.33
C TYR A 81 -19.00 8.70 5.77
N LYS A 82 -20.00 9.25 6.43
CA LYS A 82 -20.26 9.02 7.84
C LYS A 82 -21.63 8.33 8.03
N PRO A 83 -21.72 7.26 8.84
CA PRO A 83 -22.99 6.58 9.10
C PRO A 83 -24.02 7.52 9.77
N VAL A 84 -25.28 7.43 9.38
CA VAL A 84 -26.39 8.07 10.09
C VAL A 84 -26.90 7.10 11.16
N THR A 85 -26.41 7.23 12.38
CA THR A 85 -26.77 6.39 13.53
C THR A 85 -26.83 7.25 14.79
N GLY A 86 -27.24 6.65 15.93
CA GLY A 86 -27.18 7.32 17.23
C GLY A 86 -25.79 7.39 17.87
N ALA A 87 -24.77 6.79 17.23
CA ALA A 87 -23.39 6.83 17.74
C ALA A 87 -22.79 8.23 17.60
N LYS A 88 -21.99 8.62 18.59
CA LYS A 88 -21.31 9.93 18.60
C LYS A 88 -19.95 9.88 17.90
N SER A 89 -19.29 8.73 17.86
CA SER A 89 -17.99 8.53 17.21
C SER A 89 -17.91 7.17 16.54
N PHE A 90 -17.06 7.08 15.51
CA PHE A 90 -16.97 5.92 14.62
C PHE A 90 -15.53 5.44 14.49
N PRO A 91 -15.30 4.11 14.30
CA PRO A 91 -14.08 3.65 13.68
C PRO A 91 -13.96 4.24 12.27
N VAL A 92 -12.73 4.43 11.78
CA VAL A 92 -12.47 5.09 10.50
C VAL A 92 -11.61 4.22 9.61
N VAL A 93 -11.90 4.21 8.31
CA VAL A 93 -11.02 3.65 7.28
C VAL A 93 -10.64 4.76 6.30
N ILE A 94 -9.33 5.03 6.18
CA ILE A 94 -8.74 5.83 5.09
C ILE A 94 -8.54 4.89 3.91
N PHE A 95 -9.15 5.20 2.77
CA PHE A 95 -9.11 4.36 1.58
C PHE A 95 -8.60 5.12 0.34
N LEU A 96 -7.62 4.54 -0.36
CA LEU A 96 -6.87 5.20 -1.42
C LEU A 96 -7.13 4.58 -2.80
N HIS A 97 -7.23 5.46 -3.81
CA HIS A 97 -7.38 5.10 -5.21
C HIS A 97 -6.05 4.66 -5.86
N GLY A 98 -6.13 3.96 -7.00
CA GLY A 98 -4.96 3.63 -7.83
C GLY A 98 -4.51 4.78 -8.73
N THR A 99 -3.39 4.59 -9.44
CA THR A 99 -2.85 5.54 -10.42
C THR A 99 -3.91 5.96 -11.44
N GLY A 100 -4.02 7.26 -11.68
CA GLY A 100 -4.99 7.83 -12.61
C GLY A 100 -6.41 7.97 -12.05
N GLY A 101 -6.63 7.53 -10.80
CA GLY A 101 -7.92 7.64 -10.12
C GLY A 101 -8.11 8.93 -9.32
N SER A 102 -9.17 8.96 -8.51
CA SER A 102 -9.47 10.03 -7.56
C SER A 102 -10.33 9.48 -6.42
N LYS A 103 -10.46 10.27 -5.34
CA LYS A 103 -11.39 9.99 -4.23
C LYS A 103 -12.85 9.86 -4.68
N ASP A 104 -13.18 10.45 -5.84
CA ASP A 104 -14.54 10.51 -6.40
C ASP A 104 -14.83 9.37 -7.39
N ASN A 105 -13.89 8.44 -7.64
CA ASN A 105 -14.14 7.28 -8.48
C ASN A 105 -15.29 6.42 -7.92
N GLU A 106 -16.16 5.93 -8.79
CA GLU A 106 -17.33 5.13 -8.42
C GLU A 106 -16.97 3.95 -7.51
N GLY A 107 -15.90 3.22 -7.82
CA GLY A 107 -15.43 2.11 -7.00
C GLY A 107 -15.02 2.54 -5.59
N ILE A 108 -14.37 3.71 -5.44
CA ILE A 108 -14.00 4.28 -4.14
C ILE A 108 -15.26 4.69 -3.37
N ILE A 109 -16.16 5.43 -4.00
CA ILE A 109 -17.45 5.85 -3.41
C ILE A 109 -18.22 4.63 -2.91
N ASN A 110 -18.30 3.56 -3.71
CA ASN A 110 -18.97 2.32 -3.29
C ASN A 110 -18.33 1.72 -2.03
N ILE A 111 -17.00 1.66 -1.96
CA ILE A 111 -16.30 1.16 -0.76
C ILE A 111 -16.62 2.02 0.46
N LEU A 112 -16.57 3.35 0.35
CA LEU A 112 -16.93 4.26 1.45
C LEU A 112 -18.38 4.03 1.90
N TYR A 113 -19.31 3.89 0.97
CA TYR A 113 -20.70 3.62 1.26
C TYR A 113 -20.89 2.26 1.96
N GLN A 114 -20.21 1.22 1.49
CA GLN A 114 -20.25 -0.11 2.13
C GLN A 114 -19.65 -0.12 3.55
N LEU A 115 -18.65 0.71 3.82
CA LEU A 115 -18.11 0.90 5.16
C LEU A 115 -19.15 1.54 6.08
N THR A 116 -19.89 2.58 5.61
CA THR A 116 -20.92 3.22 6.44
C THR A 116 -22.04 2.26 6.83
N ARG A 117 -22.43 1.34 5.95
CA ARG A 117 -23.40 0.28 6.25
C ARG A 117 -22.93 -0.70 7.35
N ARG A 118 -21.64 -0.68 7.65
CA ARG A 118 -20.99 -1.48 8.70
C ARG A 118 -20.67 -0.66 9.96
N GLY A 119 -21.18 0.58 10.02
CA GLY A 119 -20.93 1.49 11.13
C GLY A 119 -19.52 2.09 11.15
N ILE A 120 -18.80 2.04 10.05
CA ILE A 120 -17.44 2.55 9.90
C ILE A 120 -17.48 3.83 9.05
N MET A 121 -16.83 4.89 9.51
CA MET A 121 -16.62 6.10 8.70
C MET A 121 -15.59 5.81 7.62
N GLY A 122 -15.94 6.06 6.35
CA GLY A 122 -15.02 5.95 5.22
C GLY A 122 -14.44 7.32 4.85
N VAL A 123 -13.13 7.39 4.66
CA VAL A 123 -12.42 8.60 4.24
C VAL A 123 -11.61 8.27 2.99
N ALA A 124 -11.85 8.98 1.90
CA ALA A 124 -10.98 8.92 0.72
C ALA A 124 -10.27 10.25 0.52
N VAL A 125 -9.05 10.18 -0.01
CA VAL A 125 -8.22 11.35 -0.32
C VAL A 125 -7.74 11.28 -1.77
N ASP A 126 -7.48 12.45 -2.38
CA ASP A 126 -6.74 12.51 -3.64
C ASP A 126 -5.24 12.46 -3.36
N ALA A 127 -4.55 11.48 -3.95
CA ALA A 127 -3.10 11.43 -3.95
C ALA A 127 -2.50 12.66 -4.66
N ARG A 128 -1.22 12.95 -4.44
CA ARG A 128 -0.52 14.03 -5.13
C ARG A 128 -0.69 13.92 -6.65
N TYR A 129 -1.03 15.04 -7.29
CA TYR A 129 -1.24 15.14 -8.74
C TYR A 129 -2.38 14.26 -9.27
N HIS A 130 -3.43 14.07 -8.45
CA HIS A 130 -4.64 13.34 -8.81
C HIS A 130 -5.90 14.10 -8.36
N GLY A 131 -7.02 13.80 -9.00
CA GLY A 131 -8.34 14.30 -8.63
C GLY A 131 -8.42 15.82 -8.54
N ALA A 132 -8.95 16.35 -7.45
CA ALA A 132 -9.13 17.79 -7.22
C ALA A 132 -7.81 18.56 -7.03
N ARG A 133 -6.66 17.87 -6.96
CA ARG A 133 -5.32 18.51 -6.93
C ARG A 133 -4.82 18.91 -8.31
N ILE A 134 -5.59 18.62 -9.37
CA ILE A 134 -5.24 18.96 -10.75
C ILE A 134 -6.12 20.12 -11.21
N PRO A 135 -5.53 21.28 -11.60
CA PRO A 135 -6.30 22.38 -12.14
C PRO A 135 -7.12 21.97 -13.36
N GLY A 136 -8.42 22.29 -13.34
CA GLY A 136 -9.32 22.00 -14.46
C GLY A 136 -9.72 20.54 -14.66
N GLY A 137 -9.42 19.64 -13.70
CA GLY A 137 -9.79 18.23 -13.81
C GLY A 137 -9.09 17.48 -14.94
N ALA A 138 -7.89 17.94 -15.32
CA ALA A 138 -7.09 17.36 -16.39
C ALA A 138 -6.69 15.90 -16.09
N HIS A 139 -6.16 15.19 -17.08
CA HIS A 139 -5.80 13.79 -16.98
C HIS A 139 -4.75 13.51 -15.89
N ALA A 140 -5.18 12.93 -14.78
CA ALA A 140 -4.35 12.65 -13.62
C ALA A 140 -3.02 11.96 -13.95
N SER A 141 -3.01 11.03 -14.89
CA SER A 141 -1.80 10.31 -15.30
C SER A 141 -0.77 11.22 -15.98
N GLN A 142 -1.20 12.28 -16.70
CA GLN A 142 -0.28 13.22 -17.36
C GLN A 142 0.35 14.17 -16.34
N GLU A 143 -0.44 14.76 -15.45
CA GLU A 143 0.06 15.66 -14.40
C GLU A 143 0.99 14.93 -13.44
N TYR A 144 0.64 13.71 -13.10
CA TYR A 144 1.48 12.85 -12.26
C TYR A 144 2.83 12.55 -12.95
N ALA A 145 2.82 12.16 -14.22
CA ALA A 145 4.03 11.93 -15.01
C ALA A 145 4.85 13.22 -15.14
N ALA A 146 4.23 14.38 -15.38
CA ALA A 146 4.90 15.67 -15.47
C ALA A 146 5.59 16.06 -14.16
N ALA A 147 4.93 15.85 -13.01
CA ALA A 147 5.53 16.10 -11.70
C ALA A 147 6.74 15.19 -11.43
N ILE A 148 6.65 13.93 -11.82
CA ILE A 148 7.74 12.96 -11.72
C ILE A 148 8.91 13.36 -12.62
N ILE A 149 8.66 13.78 -13.86
CA ILE A 149 9.66 14.29 -14.80
C ILE A 149 10.37 15.51 -14.22
N LYS A 150 9.61 16.47 -13.67
CA LYS A 150 10.16 17.66 -13.01
C LYS A 150 11.06 17.27 -11.83
N SER A 151 10.64 16.30 -11.04
CA SER A 151 11.43 15.80 -9.90
C SER A 151 12.68 15.05 -10.35
N TRP A 152 12.63 14.25 -11.43
CA TRP A 152 13.79 13.63 -12.03
C TRP A 152 14.82 14.66 -12.52
N SER A 153 14.35 15.70 -13.21
CA SER A 153 15.19 16.75 -13.77
C SER A 153 15.78 17.72 -12.73
N ASN A 154 15.27 17.69 -11.48
CA ASN A 154 15.78 18.51 -10.40
C ASN A 154 17.26 18.18 -10.11
N LYS A 155 18.11 19.22 -10.02
CA LYS A 155 19.54 19.11 -9.70
C LYS A 155 19.86 19.60 -8.28
N ASP A 156 18.88 20.09 -7.55
CA ASP A 156 19.02 20.58 -6.19
C ASP A 156 18.47 19.56 -5.17
N PRO A 157 19.35 18.78 -4.49
CA PRO A 157 18.91 17.78 -3.52
C PRO A 157 18.15 18.38 -2.32
N ALA A 158 18.42 19.65 -1.96
CA ALA A 158 17.77 20.30 -0.83
C ALA A 158 16.27 20.57 -1.10
N HIS A 159 15.87 20.63 -2.36
CA HIS A 159 14.49 20.85 -2.80
C HIS A 159 13.94 19.67 -3.61
N GLN A 160 14.46 18.46 -3.35
CA GLN A 160 14.00 17.25 -4.02
C GLN A 160 12.57 16.93 -3.54
N LYS A 161 11.63 16.85 -4.49
CA LYS A 161 10.29 16.32 -4.27
C LYS A 161 10.23 14.83 -4.62
N HIS A 162 9.31 14.12 -3.97
CA HIS A 162 9.12 12.68 -4.17
C HIS A 162 7.66 12.37 -4.55
N PRO A 163 7.16 12.88 -5.70
CA PRO A 163 5.77 12.73 -6.12
C PRO A 163 5.38 11.27 -6.36
N PHE A 164 6.38 10.42 -6.64
CA PHE A 164 6.16 9.00 -6.81
C PHE A 164 6.08 8.31 -5.43
N PHE A 165 4.89 8.29 -4.84
CA PHE A 165 4.44 7.77 -3.55
C PHE A 165 4.75 8.63 -2.32
N PHE A 166 5.99 8.98 -2.04
CA PHE A 166 6.43 9.49 -0.73
C PHE A 166 5.73 10.79 -0.30
N ASP A 167 5.47 11.70 -1.24
CA ASP A 167 4.76 12.93 -0.93
C ASP A 167 3.32 12.67 -0.46
N THR A 168 2.64 11.67 -1.05
CA THR A 168 1.31 11.22 -0.60
C THR A 168 1.38 10.51 0.76
N VAL A 169 2.43 9.73 1.02
CA VAL A 169 2.62 9.08 2.34
C VAL A 169 2.68 10.12 3.45
N TYR A 170 3.40 11.24 3.24
CA TYR A 170 3.40 12.33 4.21
C TYR A 170 1.99 12.93 4.39
N ASP A 171 1.25 13.14 3.30
CA ASP A 171 -0.14 13.62 3.39
C ASP A 171 -1.02 12.68 4.23
N LEU A 172 -0.85 11.36 4.11
CA LEU A 172 -1.61 10.36 4.88
C LEU A 172 -1.33 10.44 6.38
N TRP A 173 -0.09 10.71 6.77
CA TRP A 173 0.22 10.97 8.18
C TRP A 173 -0.48 12.23 8.67
N ARG A 174 -0.53 13.29 7.85
CA ARG A 174 -1.26 14.53 8.20
C ARG A 174 -2.77 14.33 8.23
N VAL A 175 -3.33 13.51 7.34
CA VAL A 175 -4.74 13.10 7.39
C VAL A 175 -5.03 12.34 8.68
N THR A 176 -4.15 11.42 9.07
CA THR A 176 -4.28 10.70 10.35
C THR A 176 -4.17 11.66 11.54
N ASP A 177 -3.22 12.62 11.53
CA ASP A 177 -3.13 13.69 12.54
C ASP A 177 -4.45 14.47 12.67
N TYR A 178 -5.07 14.83 11.54
CA TYR A 178 -6.36 15.53 11.53
C TYR A 178 -7.49 14.67 12.07
N LEU A 179 -7.61 13.43 11.62
CA LEU A 179 -8.70 12.55 12.01
C LEU A 179 -8.73 12.29 13.53
N ILE A 180 -7.59 12.15 14.18
CA ILE A 180 -7.55 11.94 15.64
C ILE A 180 -7.94 13.19 16.44
N THR A 181 -8.01 14.38 15.83
CA THR A 181 -8.52 15.59 16.51
C THR A 181 -10.04 15.71 16.44
N ARG A 182 -10.70 14.92 15.61
CA ARG A 182 -12.16 14.97 15.44
C ARG A 182 -12.88 14.25 16.58
N SER A 183 -13.88 14.87 17.14
CA SER A 183 -14.71 14.29 18.21
C SER A 183 -15.59 13.12 17.75
N ASP A 184 -15.84 13.01 16.43
CA ASP A 184 -16.64 11.94 15.84
C ASP A 184 -15.78 10.75 15.34
N VAL A 185 -14.48 10.74 15.65
CA VAL A 185 -13.54 9.66 15.31
C VAL A 185 -13.07 8.91 16.56
N GLN A 186 -13.07 7.58 16.52
CA GLN A 186 -12.45 6.73 17.52
C GLN A 186 -10.96 6.60 17.16
N ALA A 187 -10.10 7.41 17.80
CA ALA A 187 -8.68 7.56 17.47
C ALA A 187 -7.85 6.28 17.61
N ASP A 188 -8.32 5.31 18.37
CA ASP A 188 -7.72 3.98 18.55
C ASP A 188 -8.23 2.92 17.57
N ARG A 189 -9.15 3.29 16.67
CA ARG A 189 -9.79 2.40 15.68
C ARG A 189 -9.72 3.00 14.26
N ILE A 190 -8.50 3.22 13.77
CA ILE A 190 -8.25 3.74 12.42
C ILE A 190 -7.66 2.62 11.57
N GLY A 191 -8.31 2.30 10.46
CA GLY A 191 -7.80 1.43 9.41
C GLY A 191 -7.30 2.23 8.21
N MET A 192 -6.47 1.61 7.40
CA MET A 192 -6.04 2.15 6.11
C MET A 192 -6.00 1.04 5.07
N GLY A 193 -6.43 1.35 3.85
CA GLY A 193 -6.34 0.45 2.72
C GLY A 193 -6.33 1.19 1.41
N GLY A 194 -5.98 0.48 0.35
CA GLY A 194 -5.97 1.07 -0.98
C GLY A 194 -5.70 0.07 -2.08
N ILE A 195 -5.97 0.50 -3.30
CA ILE A 195 -5.84 -0.30 -4.52
C ILE A 195 -4.60 0.15 -5.27
N SER A 196 -3.73 -0.79 -5.70
CA SER A 196 -2.56 -0.53 -6.54
C SER A 196 -1.66 0.55 -5.94
N MET A 197 -1.50 1.71 -6.55
CA MET A 197 -0.76 2.86 -6.03
C MET A 197 -1.18 3.19 -4.59
N GLY A 198 -2.49 3.32 -4.33
CA GLY A 198 -3.00 3.61 -3.01
C GLY A 198 -2.69 2.52 -1.98
N GLY A 199 -2.60 1.26 -2.39
CA GLY A 199 -2.15 0.17 -1.53
C GLY A 199 -0.64 0.23 -1.26
N ILE A 200 0.17 0.71 -2.22
CA ILE A 200 1.60 0.97 -2.01
C ILE A 200 1.79 2.09 -0.98
N GLU A 201 1.09 3.19 -1.15
CA GLU A 201 1.09 4.31 -0.20
C GLU A 201 0.60 3.88 1.19
N THR A 202 -0.39 2.96 1.23
CA THR A 202 -0.91 2.37 2.47
C THR A 202 0.15 1.60 3.24
N TRP A 203 0.88 0.66 2.62
CA TRP A 203 1.89 -0.10 3.37
C TRP A 203 3.07 0.78 3.78
N MET A 204 3.46 1.78 2.97
CA MET A 204 4.49 2.74 3.34
C MET A 204 4.05 3.56 4.57
N ALA A 205 2.86 4.15 4.54
CA ALA A 205 2.36 4.97 5.64
C ALA A 205 2.14 4.16 6.92
N ALA A 206 1.43 3.03 6.82
CA ALA A 206 1.05 2.21 7.96
C ALA A 206 2.22 1.47 8.61
N SER A 207 3.30 1.20 7.89
CA SER A 207 4.50 0.56 8.47
C SER A 207 5.05 1.36 9.64
N VAL A 208 5.10 2.68 9.55
CA VAL A 208 5.64 3.56 10.59
C VAL A 208 4.57 4.20 11.46
N ASP A 209 3.39 4.53 10.92
CA ASP A 209 2.31 5.13 11.70
C ASP A 209 1.53 4.06 12.49
N LYS A 210 1.84 3.92 13.77
CA LYS A 210 1.22 2.95 14.68
C LYS A 210 -0.23 3.28 15.05
N ARG A 211 -0.74 4.47 14.67
CA ARG A 211 -2.15 4.83 14.85
C ARG A 211 -3.06 4.08 13.88
N ILE A 212 -2.51 3.65 12.73
CA ILE A 212 -3.22 2.77 11.80
C ILE A 212 -3.27 1.36 12.38
N LYS A 213 -4.46 0.91 12.79
CA LYS A 213 -4.66 -0.35 13.53
C LYS A 213 -4.95 -1.54 12.63
N VAL A 214 -5.56 -1.32 11.46
CA VAL A 214 -5.91 -2.38 10.50
C VAL A 214 -5.45 -1.97 9.11
N VAL A 215 -4.82 -2.88 8.38
CA VAL A 215 -4.22 -2.59 7.06
C VAL A 215 -4.73 -3.56 6.02
N VAL A 216 -5.11 -3.03 4.84
CA VAL A 216 -5.51 -3.83 3.68
C VAL A 216 -4.78 -3.34 2.42
N LEU A 217 -4.11 -4.25 1.74
CA LEU A 217 -3.35 -3.98 0.52
C LEU A 217 -3.99 -4.75 -0.64
N ASP A 218 -4.66 -4.04 -1.55
CA ASP A 218 -5.24 -4.67 -2.73
C ASP A 218 -4.36 -4.43 -3.95
N ILE A 219 -3.84 -5.52 -4.54
CA ILE A 219 -2.91 -5.54 -5.69
C ILE A 219 -1.72 -4.57 -5.54
N ALA A 220 -1.08 -4.56 -4.36
CA ALA A 220 -0.08 -3.55 -4.01
C ALA A 220 1.19 -4.08 -3.35
N ALA A 221 1.14 -5.26 -2.74
CA ALA A 221 2.32 -5.89 -2.16
C ALA A 221 3.24 -6.40 -3.28
N GLN A 222 4.54 -6.08 -3.20
CA GLN A 222 5.56 -6.53 -4.16
C GLN A 222 6.95 -6.37 -3.56
N SER A 223 7.98 -6.90 -4.22
CA SER A 223 9.36 -6.48 -4.01
C SER A 223 9.86 -5.76 -5.28
N PHE A 224 10.23 -4.49 -5.13
CA PHE A 224 10.83 -3.70 -6.20
C PHE A 224 12.22 -4.26 -6.57
N LYS A 225 12.99 -4.68 -5.56
CA LYS A 225 14.27 -5.35 -5.74
C LYS A 225 14.13 -6.60 -6.59
N TRP A 226 13.21 -7.52 -6.18
CA TRP A 226 12.98 -8.75 -6.93
C TRP A 226 12.54 -8.46 -8.36
N SER A 227 11.65 -7.48 -8.56
CA SER A 227 11.17 -7.09 -9.89
C SER A 227 12.30 -6.61 -10.80
N LEU A 228 13.25 -5.83 -10.27
CA LEU A 228 14.45 -5.43 -11.00
C LEU A 228 15.35 -6.62 -11.34
N GLU A 229 15.69 -7.43 -10.36
CA GLU A 229 16.64 -8.55 -10.50
C GLU A 229 16.12 -9.65 -11.42
N ASN A 230 14.78 -9.81 -11.54
CA ASN A 230 14.13 -10.85 -12.33
C ASN A 230 13.49 -10.33 -13.63
N ASN A 231 13.87 -9.13 -14.08
CA ASN A 231 13.33 -8.52 -15.31
C ASN A 231 11.79 -8.49 -15.36
N ALA A 232 11.16 -8.14 -14.23
CA ALA A 232 9.70 -8.07 -14.06
C ALA A 232 9.21 -6.64 -13.67
N TRP A 233 9.97 -5.62 -14.05
CA TRP A 233 9.72 -4.21 -13.73
C TRP A 233 8.85 -3.48 -14.76
N GLN A 234 8.62 -4.05 -15.95
CA GLN A 234 7.98 -3.39 -17.09
C GLN A 234 6.55 -2.92 -16.80
N GLY A 235 5.76 -3.72 -16.09
CA GLY A 235 4.40 -3.34 -15.70
C GLY A 235 4.39 -2.06 -14.88
N ARG A 236 5.25 -1.97 -13.87
CA ARG A 236 5.40 -0.77 -13.05
C ARG A 236 5.88 0.43 -13.85
N VAL A 237 6.88 0.26 -14.71
CA VAL A 237 7.41 1.30 -15.60
C VAL A 237 6.33 1.87 -16.51
N ASN A 238 5.46 1.02 -17.05
CA ASN A 238 4.40 1.44 -17.97
C ASN A 238 3.37 2.40 -17.34
N THR A 239 3.23 2.43 -16.01
CA THR A 239 2.33 3.38 -15.32
C THR A 239 2.77 4.83 -15.46
N ILE A 240 4.06 5.08 -15.69
CA ILE A 240 4.68 6.41 -15.87
C ILE A 240 5.79 6.34 -16.94
N LYS A 241 5.47 5.73 -18.07
CA LYS A 241 6.43 5.38 -19.12
C LYS A 241 7.26 6.56 -19.63
N ASP A 242 6.63 7.72 -19.83
CA ASP A 242 7.29 8.90 -20.39
C ASP A 242 8.41 9.42 -19.46
N ALA A 243 8.20 9.33 -18.15
CA ALA A 243 9.24 9.70 -17.18
C ALA A 243 10.44 8.74 -17.23
N HIS A 244 10.20 7.44 -17.40
CA HIS A 244 11.28 6.47 -17.56
C HIS A 244 12.01 6.61 -18.91
N LEU A 245 11.31 6.96 -20.00
CA LEU A 245 11.94 7.23 -21.28
C LEU A 245 12.86 8.46 -21.23
N LEU A 246 12.41 9.53 -20.52
CA LEU A 246 13.26 10.68 -20.31
C LEU A 246 14.51 10.33 -19.49
N ALA A 247 14.34 9.58 -18.41
CA ALA A 247 15.47 9.15 -17.57
C ALA A 247 16.48 8.31 -18.37
N ALA A 248 16.01 7.37 -19.20
CA ALA A 248 16.85 6.59 -20.08
C ALA A 248 17.65 7.48 -21.03
N LYS A 249 16.97 8.44 -21.69
CA LYS A 249 17.62 9.41 -22.59
C LYS A 249 18.66 10.27 -21.87
N ASP A 250 18.36 10.78 -20.69
CA ASP A 250 19.28 11.61 -19.90
C ASP A 250 20.52 10.84 -19.45
N MET A 251 20.40 9.51 -19.34
CA MET A 251 21.52 8.59 -19.04
C MET A 251 22.29 8.13 -20.29
N GLY A 252 21.89 8.59 -21.49
CA GLY A 252 22.54 8.22 -22.75
C GLY A 252 22.04 6.91 -23.36
N ASP A 253 20.95 6.34 -22.82
CA ASP A 253 20.35 5.09 -23.31
C ASP A 253 19.30 5.36 -24.40
N THR A 254 19.15 4.44 -25.34
CA THR A 254 18.14 4.49 -26.41
C THR A 254 16.82 3.81 -26.01
N ALA A 255 16.82 3.07 -24.90
CA ALA A 255 15.66 2.32 -24.41
C ALA A 255 15.68 2.22 -22.88
N ILE A 256 14.49 1.97 -22.31
CA ILE A 256 14.37 1.65 -20.90
C ILE A 256 14.99 0.29 -20.62
N ASN A 257 15.88 0.22 -19.64
CA ASN A 257 16.56 -0.98 -19.20
C ASN A 257 16.64 -1.03 -17.65
N GLN A 258 17.08 -2.16 -17.12
CA GLN A 258 17.19 -2.39 -15.68
C GLN A 258 18.04 -1.31 -14.96
N GLN A 259 19.14 -0.87 -15.58
CA GLN A 259 20.06 0.08 -14.95
C GLN A 259 19.43 1.47 -14.82
N ASN A 260 18.80 1.99 -15.90
CA ASN A 260 18.16 3.30 -15.85
C ASN A 260 16.88 3.29 -15.00
N VAL A 261 16.12 2.18 -14.95
CA VAL A 261 15.00 2.01 -14.01
C VAL A 261 15.50 2.02 -12.56
N LYS A 262 16.58 1.32 -12.23
CA LYS A 262 17.19 1.33 -10.91
C LYS A 262 17.61 2.74 -10.49
N ALA A 263 18.28 3.47 -11.35
CA ALA A 263 18.72 4.83 -11.10
C ALA A 263 17.53 5.79 -10.89
N PHE A 264 16.50 5.65 -11.71
CA PHE A 264 15.28 6.42 -11.62
C PHE A 264 14.55 6.19 -10.27
N TRP A 265 14.33 4.94 -9.92
CA TRP A 265 13.69 4.60 -8.64
C TRP A 265 14.54 5.06 -7.45
N GLY A 266 15.86 4.85 -7.52
CA GLY A 266 16.78 5.29 -6.47
C GLY A 266 16.75 6.80 -6.20
N LYS A 267 16.48 7.62 -7.23
CA LYS A 267 16.35 9.08 -7.08
C LYS A 267 14.96 9.50 -6.58
N LEU A 268 13.89 8.90 -7.11
CA LEU A 268 12.52 9.36 -6.84
C LEU A 268 11.86 8.70 -5.64
N ILE A 269 12.25 7.49 -5.31
CA ILE A 269 11.80 6.70 -4.15
C ILE A 269 13.03 6.06 -3.48
N PRO A 270 13.93 6.86 -2.91
CA PRO A 270 15.19 6.38 -2.37
C PRO A 270 14.96 5.24 -1.36
N GLY A 271 15.82 4.21 -1.43
CA GLY A 271 15.74 3.02 -0.60
C GLY A 271 14.68 1.98 -1.00
N ILE A 272 13.87 2.22 -2.06
CA ILE A 272 12.75 1.34 -2.44
C ILE A 272 13.21 -0.05 -2.92
N THR A 273 14.43 -0.21 -3.35
CA THR A 273 15.00 -1.52 -3.72
C THR A 273 15.87 -2.14 -2.63
N ASP A 274 15.92 -1.47 -1.47
CA ASP A 274 16.80 -1.84 -0.35
C ASP A 274 16.03 -1.82 0.98
N GLU A 275 16.34 -0.89 1.87
CA GLU A 275 15.77 -0.83 3.22
C GLU A 275 14.27 -0.48 3.27
N PHE A 276 13.77 0.24 2.25
CA PHE A 276 12.37 0.64 2.14
C PHE A 276 11.59 -0.18 1.11
N ASP A 277 12.13 -1.30 0.64
CA ASP A 277 11.34 -2.25 -0.17
C ASP A 277 10.19 -2.84 0.65
N CYS A 278 9.10 -3.20 -0.01
CA CYS A 278 7.91 -3.72 0.65
C CYS A 278 8.21 -4.88 1.61
N PRO A 279 9.03 -5.90 1.27
CA PRO A 279 9.38 -6.96 2.23
C PRO A 279 10.04 -6.44 3.50
N SER A 280 10.82 -5.38 3.44
CA SER A 280 11.46 -4.76 4.61
C SER A 280 10.49 -3.95 5.44
N MET A 281 9.62 -3.17 4.80
CA MET A 281 8.68 -2.27 5.46
C MET A 281 7.47 -2.99 6.06
N ILE A 282 6.89 -3.96 5.36
CA ILE A 282 5.62 -4.60 5.73
C ILE A 282 5.71 -5.36 7.07
N ARG A 283 6.91 -5.79 7.47
CA ARG A 283 7.18 -6.43 8.78
C ARG A 283 6.81 -5.53 9.95
N LEU A 284 6.97 -4.21 9.78
CA LEU A 284 6.70 -3.20 10.80
C LEU A 284 5.21 -3.07 11.11
N ILE A 285 4.33 -3.63 10.28
CA ILE A 285 2.88 -3.66 10.52
C ILE A 285 2.55 -4.64 11.65
N SER A 286 3.31 -5.72 11.78
CA SER A 286 3.13 -6.72 12.85
C SER A 286 3.20 -6.09 14.26
N PRO A 287 2.29 -6.46 15.20
CA PRO A 287 1.26 -7.51 15.15
C PRO A 287 -0.15 -6.99 14.78
N ARG A 288 -0.26 -5.89 14.07
CA ARG A 288 -1.56 -5.32 13.64
C ARG A 288 -2.17 -6.14 12.51
N PRO A 289 -3.52 -6.26 12.42
CA PRO A 289 -4.17 -6.99 11.35
C PRO A 289 -3.78 -6.49 9.96
N LEU A 290 -3.28 -7.40 9.10
CA LEU A 290 -2.84 -7.14 7.74
C LEU A 290 -3.46 -8.16 6.77
N LEU A 291 -4.19 -7.64 5.78
CA LEU A 291 -4.71 -8.40 4.65
C LEU A 291 -3.96 -8.00 3.37
N ILE A 292 -3.39 -8.97 2.68
CA ILE A 292 -2.73 -8.81 1.38
C ILE A 292 -3.58 -9.52 0.34
N LEU A 293 -4.05 -8.77 -0.65
CA LEU A 293 -4.84 -9.27 -1.77
C LEU A 293 -4.00 -9.12 -3.05
N SER A 294 -3.77 -10.22 -3.73
CA SER A 294 -2.92 -10.27 -4.93
C SER A 294 -3.62 -11.01 -6.06
N THR A 295 -3.17 -10.82 -7.29
CA THR A 295 -3.68 -11.54 -8.44
C THR A 295 -2.57 -12.32 -9.15
N GLU A 296 -2.91 -13.48 -9.72
CA GLU A 296 -1.92 -14.44 -10.20
C GLU A 296 -1.11 -13.90 -11.39
N LYS A 297 -1.75 -13.14 -12.29
CA LYS A 297 -1.14 -12.61 -13.53
C LYS A 297 -0.81 -11.12 -13.44
N ASP A 298 -0.62 -10.60 -12.25
CA ASP A 298 -0.27 -9.20 -12.03
C ASP A 298 1.12 -8.88 -12.59
N GLN A 299 1.18 -7.94 -13.53
CA GLN A 299 2.44 -7.47 -14.12
C GLN A 299 2.97 -6.20 -13.43
N ASN A 300 2.12 -5.47 -12.69
CA ASN A 300 2.53 -4.27 -11.98
C ASN A 300 3.06 -4.58 -10.57
N CYS A 301 2.45 -5.57 -9.91
CA CYS A 301 2.87 -6.12 -8.63
C CYS A 301 3.04 -7.64 -8.74
N PRO A 302 4.13 -8.11 -9.38
CA PRO A 302 4.31 -9.52 -9.71
C PRO A 302 4.18 -10.44 -8.49
N LEU A 303 3.38 -11.50 -8.63
CA LEU A 303 3.06 -12.43 -7.55
C LEU A 303 4.27 -13.00 -6.80
N PRO A 304 5.41 -13.35 -7.44
CA PRO A 304 6.60 -13.78 -6.69
C PRO A 304 7.10 -12.71 -5.72
N GLY A 305 7.13 -11.43 -6.13
CA GLY A 305 7.49 -10.31 -5.25
C GLY A 305 6.50 -10.12 -4.11
N ALA A 306 5.20 -10.30 -4.35
CA ALA A 306 4.16 -10.26 -3.32
C ALA A 306 4.31 -11.41 -2.30
N LYS A 307 4.66 -12.61 -2.77
CA LYS A 307 4.94 -13.76 -1.89
C LYS A 307 6.18 -13.53 -1.01
N ILE A 308 7.22 -12.88 -1.53
CA ILE A 308 8.40 -12.49 -0.73
C ILE A 308 8.00 -11.51 0.37
N ALA A 309 7.17 -10.51 0.06
CA ALA A 309 6.66 -9.57 1.05
C ALA A 309 5.81 -10.27 2.13
N TYR A 310 4.92 -11.17 1.72
CA TYR A 310 4.12 -11.98 2.65
C TYR A 310 4.99 -12.86 3.56
N ALA A 311 5.98 -13.55 3.01
CA ALA A 311 6.88 -14.42 3.79
C ALA A 311 7.66 -13.60 4.83
N SER A 312 8.17 -12.43 4.46
CA SER A 312 8.86 -11.53 5.37
C SER A 312 7.93 -11.00 6.48
N ALA A 313 6.70 -10.64 6.15
CA ALA A 313 5.70 -10.29 7.16
C ALA A 313 5.44 -11.47 8.11
N LEU A 314 5.24 -12.67 7.58
CA LEU A 314 4.92 -13.86 8.36
C LEU A 314 5.99 -14.18 9.41
N GLU A 315 7.27 -14.00 9.09
CA GLU A 315 8.36 -14.14 10.09
C GLU A 315 8.14 -13.20 11.28
N SER A 316 7.82 -11.93 11.04
CA SER A 316 7.58 -10.94 12.10
C SER A 316 6.30 -11.22 12.89
N TYR A 317 5.25 -11.74 12.22
CA TYR A 317 4.01 -12.13 12.90
C TYR A 317 4.21 -13.38 13.77
N ASN A 318 4.98 -14.37 13.30
CA ASN A 318 5.34 -15.56 14.08
C ASN A 318 6.12 -15.18 15.35
N LEU A 319 7.12 -14.31 15.22
CA LEU A 319 7.90 -13.83 16.36
C LEU A 319 7.05 -13.12 17.44
N LYS A 320 5.90 -12.57 17.05
CA LYS A 320 4.98 -11.83 17.93
C LYS A 320 3.72 -12.65 18.29
N ASN A 321 3.65 -13.94 17.93
CA ASN A 321 2.50 -14.85 18.12
C ASN A 321 1.18 -14.24 17.59
N ALA A 322 1.21 -13.70 16.38
CA ALA A 322 0.11 -12.94 15.77
C ALA A 322 -0.28 -13.42 14.36
N GLU A 323 0.04 -14.64 13.99
CA GLU A 323 -0.18 -15.22 12.65
C GLU A 323 -1.65 -15.13 12.22
N ASN A 324 -2.57 -15.25 13.16
CA ASN A 324 -4.01 -15.14 12.93
C ASN A 324 -4.47 -13.73 12.49
N LYS A 325 -3.57 -12.75 12.57
CA LYS A 325 -3.78 -11.36 12.12
C LYS A 325 -3.16 -11.05 10.76
N LEU A 326 -2.54 -12.05 10.12
CA LEU A 326 -1.99 -11.93 8.77
C LEU A 326 -2.75 -12.88 7.84
N LYS A 327 -3.20 -12.35 6.70
CA LYS A 327 -3.80 -13.15 5.64
C LYS A 327 -3.32 -12.66 4.28
N MET A 328 -3.06 -13.62 3.38
CA MET A 328 -2.90 -13.36 1.95
C MET A 328 -3.96 -14.14 1.17
N ASP A 329 -4.55 -13.49 0.18
CA ASP A 329 -5.41 -14.12 -0.82
C ASP A 329 -4.90 -13.85 -2.24
N ILE A 330 -5.06 -14.83 -3.13
CA ILE A 330 -4.57 -14.73 -4.52
C ILE A 330 -5.71 -15.10 -5.46
N ALA A 331 -6.23 -14.11 -6.19
CA ALA A 331 -7.25 -14.35 -7.21
C ALA A 331 -6.62 -15.06 -8.42
N PRO A 332 -7.06 -16.29 -8.75
CA PRO A 332 -6.47 -17.06 -9.84
C PRO A 332 -6.79 -16.45 -11.19
N ASN A 333 -5.85 -16.58 -12.14
CA ASN A 333 -5.98 -16.12 -13.52
C ASN A 333 -6.34 -14.64 -13.74
N GLN A 334 -6.28 -13.79 -12.70
CA GLN A 334 -6.59 -12.38 -12.81
C GLN A 334 -5.33 -11.55 -13.12
N PRO A 335 -5.45 -10.54 -14.02
CA PRO A 335 -4.41 -9.52 -14.21
C PRO A 335 -4.44 -8.51 -13.06
N HIS A 336 -3.71 -7.39 -13.19
CA HIS A 336 -3.69 -6.30 -12.22
C HIS A 336 -5.07 -5.62 -12.10
N ARG A 337 -5.95 -6.17 -11.27
CA ARG A 337 -7.29 -5.61 -11.01
C ARG A 337 -7.83 -6.05 -9.65
N SER A 338 -8.52 -5.15 -8.95
CA SER A 338 -9.32 -5.47 -7.78
C SER A 338 -10.55 -6.30 -8.20
N THR A 339 -10.75 -7.45 -7.58
CA THR A 339 -11.91 -8.30 -7.88
C THR A 339 -13.06 -8.03 -6.89
N PRO A 340 -14.32 -8.36 -7.24
CA PRO A 340 -15.45 -8.25 -6.31
C PRO A 340 -15.21 -9.05 -5.01
N GLU A 341 -14.60 -10.23 -5.11
CA GLU A 341 -14.28 -11.10 -3.98
C GLU A 341 -13.25 -10.43 -3.07
N HIS A 342 -12.20 -9.80 -3.63
CA HIS A 342 -11.22 -9.02 -2.87
C HIS A 342 -11.87 -7.84 -2.15
N GLN A 343 -12.77 -7.10 -2.82
CA GLN A 343 -13.50 -6.00 -2.20
C GLN A 343 -14.36 -6.47 -1.03
N GLN A 344 -15.03 -7.62 -1.16
CA GLN A 344 -15.80 -8.20 -0.06
C GLN A 344 -14.90 -8.60 1.11
N MET A 345 -13.78 -9.30 0.84
CA MET A 345 -12.81 -9.68 1.89
C MET A 345 -12.24 -8.47 2.63
N MET A 346 -11.95 -7.39 1.92
CA MET A 346 -11.48 -6.13 2.47
C MET A 346 -12.49 -5.53 3.48
N LEU A 347 -13.76 -5.45 3.07
CA LEU A 347 -14.84 -4.93 3.91
C LEU A 347 -15.05 -5.79 5.16
N GLU A 348 -15.00 -7.11 5.02
CA GLU A 348 -15.08 -8.07 6.13
C GLU A 348 -13.89 -7.94 7.07
N TRP A 349 -12.68 -7.74 6.53
CA TRP A 349 -11.47 -7.56 7.33
C TRP A 349 -11.53 -6.31 8.20
N PHE A 350 -11.92 -5.18 7.63
CA PHE A 350 -12.15 -3.97 8.41
C PHE A 350 -13.22 -4.15 9.47
N SER A 351 -14.35 -4.78 9.11
CA SER A 351 -15.45 -5.03 10.08
C SER A 351 -15.06 -5.95 11.22
N LYS A 352 -14.14 -6.89 10.98
CA LYS A 352 -13.67 -7.83 11.99
C LYS A 352 -12.73 -7.19 13.00
N TRP A 353 -11.89 -6.25 12.55
CA TRP A 353 -10.75 -5.79 13.33
C TRP A 353 -10.85 -4.34 13.80
N LEU A 354 -11.75 -3.56 13.22
CA LEU A 354 -12.17 -2.25 13.70
C LEU A 354 -13.54 -2.37 14.40
#